data_a422626247338ff8a8e2e29cedcdff29
#
_entry.id   a422626247338ff8a8e2e29cedcdff29
#
_cell.length_a   1.000
_cell.length_b   1.000
_cell.length_c   1.000
_cell.angle_alpha   90.00
_cell.angle_beta   90.00
_cell.angle_gamma   90.00
#
_symmetry.space_group_name_H-M   'P 1'
#
loop_
_entity.id
_entity.type
_entity.pdbx_description
1 polymer ?
#
loop_
_entity_poly.entity_id
_entity_poly.type
_entity_poly.pdbx_seq_one_letter_code
_entity_poly.pdbx_strand_id
1 'polypeptide(L)'
;MKIAILSRNPKLYSTVRLVEAAKARGHEVRVLDVLRCYMNITSRNPSIHYRGEDLTGFDAVIPRIGASVTFYGTAVLRQFEMMNVLPLNESVAISRSRDKLRSIQLLARKGIGMPVTGFANNPDDIADLIAQVGGAPLVIKLLQGTQGIGVVLAETYNAAESVIQAFMGLNANIMVQEFIKEADGSDIRCFVVGDKVVAAMKRQGPKGEFRSNLHRGGSASQVRLTPEERATAVSAAKIMGLDVCGVDMLRATRGPVVMEVNSSPGLKGIEETSGKDIADLMIQFIEKRFEAVETKDKQPTRTRTRGKG
;
A
#
# COMPACT_ATOMS: atom_id res chain seq x y z
N MET A 1 -14.92 16.46 13.25
CA MET A 1 -15.31 15.39 12.28
C MET A 1 -15.64 14.11 13.03
N LYS A 2 -16.49 13.28 12.43
CA LYS A 2 -16.73 11.90 12.85
C LYS A 2 -16.01 10.95 11.90
N ILE A 3 -15.04 10.21 12.41
CA ILE A 3 -14.11 9.39 11.62
C ILE A 3 -14.35 7.90 11.86
N ALA A 4 -14.57 7.13 10.79
CA ALA A 4 -14.57 5.68 10.84
C ALA A 4 -13.15 5.12 10.60
N ILE A 5 -12.72 4.15 11.39
CA ILE A 5 -11.49 3.38 11.14
C ILE A 5 -11.88 1.93 10.85
N LEU A 6 -11.67 1.47 9.62
CA LEU A 6 -11.96 0.09 9.21
C LEU A 6 -10.82 -0.82 9.67
N SER A 7 -10.96 -1.46 10.81
CA SER A 7 -9.94 -2.35 11.35
C SER A 7 -10.58 -3.55 12.06
N ARG A 8 -10.15 -4.77 11.71
CA ARG A 8 -10.63 -6.02 12.34
C ARG A 8 -10.21 -6.18 13.80
N ASN A 9 -9.12 -5.52 14.19
CA ASN A 9 -8.60 -5.61 15.55
C ASN A 9 -8.29 -4.20 16.09
N PRO A 10 -9.13 -3.68 17.00
CA PRO A 10 -8.94 -2.35 17.58
C PRO A 10 -7.70 -2.22 18.47
N LYS A 11 -7.10 -3.36 18.89
CA LYS A 11 -5.91 -3.39 19.75
C LYS A 11 -4.59 -3.33 18.97
N LEU A 12 -4.62 -3.37 17.62
CA LEU A 12 -3.41 -3.22 16.83
C LEU A 12 -2.79 -1.83 17.07
N TYR A 13 -1.47 -1.78 17.24
CA TYR A 13 -0.73 -0.55 17.45
C TYR A 13 -1.18 0.59 16.53
N SER A 14 -1.19 0.36 15.22
CA SER A 14 -1.59 1.39 14.24
C SER A 14 -3.04 1.85 14.42
N THR A 15 -3.94 0.97 14.85
CA THR A 15 -5.35 1.34 15.09
C THR A 15 -5.46 2.19 16.35
N VAL A 16 -4.78 1.79 17.43
CA VAL A 16 -4.74 2.55 18.70
C VAL A 16 -4.17 3.94 18.46
N ARG A 17 -3.02 4.05 17.78
CA ARG A 17 -2.39 5.35 17.48
C ARG A 17 -3.29 6.29 16.67
N LEU A 18 -3.99 5.78 15.67
CA LEU A 18 -4.93 6.57 14.87
C LEU A 18 -6.13 7.04 15.71
N VAL A 19 -6.65 6.20 16.61
CA VAL A 19 -7.72 6.58 17.53
C VAL A 19 -7.26 7.68 18.49
N GLU A 20 -6.06 7.53 19.09
CA GLU A 20 -5.46 8.50 20.00
C GLU A 20 -5.25 9.85 19.31
N ALA A 21 -4.60 9.83 18.13
CA ALA A 21 -4.33 11.05 17.38
C ALA A 21 -5.63 11.79 16.99
N ALA A 22 -6.62 11.07 16.48
CA ALA A 22 -7.88 11.70 16.11
C ALA A 22 -8.63 12.27 17.31
N LYS A 23 -8.68 11.56 18.44
CA LYS A 23 -9.30 12.07 19.69
C LYS A 23 -8.55 13.27 20.23
N ALA A 24 -7.21 13.27 20.23
CA ALA A 24 -6.39 14.40 20.69
C ALA A 24 -6.67 15.67 19.88
N ARG A 25 -7.11 15.53 18.63
CA ARG A 25 -7.52 16.62 17.74
C ARG A 25 -9.01 16.96 17.83
N GLY A 26 -9.74 16.39 18.79
CA GLY A 26 -11.16 16.68 19.03
C GLY A 26 -12.14 15.99 18.08
N HIS A 27 -11.75 14.87 17.42
CA HIS A 27 -12.63 14.13 16.54
C HIS A 27 -13.36 13.00 17.27
N GLU A 28 -14.61 12.74 16.85
CA GLU A 28 -15.31 11.52 17.20
C GLU A 28 -14.76 10.36 16.35
N VAL A 29 -14.42 9.24 17.00
CA VAL A 29 -13.79 8.10 16.29
C VAL A 29 -14.53 6.82 16.61
N ARG A 30 -14.86 6.06 15.56
CA ARG A 30 -15.42 4.71 15.69
C ARG A 30 -14.60 3.68 14.92
N VAL A 31 -14.14 2.64 15.61
CA VAL A 31 -13.43 1.51 14.96
C VAL A 31 -14.48 0.46 14.56
N LEU A 32 -14.45 0.07 13.29
CA LEU A 32 -15.41 -0.86 12.70
C LEU A 32 -14.67 -2.09 12.16
N ASP A 33 -15.07 -3.28 12.58
CA ASP A 33 -14.63 -4.51 11.94
C ASP A 33 -15.33 -4.63 10.58
N VAL A 34 -14.57 -4.50 9.53
CA VAL A 34 -15.08 -4.48 8.16
C VAL A 34 -15.89 -5.73 7.79
N LEU A 35 -15.57 -6.89 8.37
CA LEU A 35 -16.30 -8.14 8.13
C LEU A 35 -17.66 -8.20 8.85
N ARG A 36 -17.94 -7.25 9.72
CA ARG A 36 -19.24 -7.10 10.39
C ARG A 36 -20.09 -5.97 9.81
N CYS A 37 -19.56 -5.26 8.84
CA CYS A 37 -20.33 -4.31 8.04
C CYS A 37 -21.13 -5.08 6.98
N TYR A 38 -22.37 -4.71 6.77
CA TYR A 38 -23.16 -5.16 5.63
C TYR A 38 -23.82 -3.96 4.95
N MET A 39 -24.08 -4.08 3.66
CA MET A 39 -24.40 -2.94 2.81
C MET A 39 -25.75 -3.14 2.13
N ASN A 40 -26.53 -2.07 2.06
CA ASN A 40 -27.69 -1.98 1.19
C ASN A 40 -27.32 -1.13 -0.03
N ILE A 41 -27.23 -1.77 -1.19
CA ILE A 41 -26.81 -1.15 -2.44
C ILE A 41 -28.06 -0.73 -3.21
N THR A 42 -28.38 0.55 -3.12
CA THR A 42 -29.53 1.15 -3.82
C THR A 42 -29.08 2.39 -4.58
N SER A 43 -29.84 2.76 -5.61
CA SER A 43 -29.51 3.89 -6.50
C SER A 43 -29.62 5.27 -5.83
N ARG A 44 -30.40 5.41 -4.76
CA ARG A 44 -30.66 6.71 -4.14
C ARG A 44 -30.20 6.83 -2.70
N ASN A 45 -30.34 5.76 -1.92
CA ASN A 45 -30.03 5.75 -0.48
C ASN A 45 -29.10 4.57 -0.16
N PRO A 46 -27.83 4.57 -0.62
CA PRO A 46 -26.89 3.54 -0.22
C PRO A 46 -26.65 3.64 1.29
N SER A 47 -26.62 2.50 2.00
CA SER A 47 -26.38 2.48 3.43
C SER A 47 -25.42 1.37 3.83
N ILE A 48 -24.78 1.56 4.98
CA ILE A 48 -23.95 0.56 5.65
C ILE A 48 -24.52 0.32 7.03
N HIS A 49 -24.66 -0.94 7.40
CA HIS A 49 -25.10 -1.36 8.71
C HIS A 49 -23.95 -2.06 9.46
N TYR A 50 -23.92 -1.88 10.75
CA TYR A 50 -22.96 -2.52 11.63
C TYR A 50 -23.64 -2.99 12.90
N ARG A 51 -23.73 -4.30 13.10
CA ARG A 51 -24.39 -4.90 14.29
C ARG A 51 -25.83 -4.45 14.50
N GLY A 52 -26.58 -4.24 13.43
CA GLY A 52 -27.98 -3.80 13.48
C GLY A 52 -28.20 -2.29 13.51
N GLU A 53 -27.12 -1.50 13.50
CA GLU A 53 -27.19 -0.03 13.46
C GLU A 53 -26.84 0.50 12.07
N ASP A 54 -27.50 1.56 11.64
CA ASP A 54 -27.13 2.32 10.46
C ASP A 54 -25.90 3.20 10.75
N LEU A 55 -24.89 3.11 9.89
CA LEU A 55 -23.69 3.94 9.96
C LEU A 55 -23.92 5.24 9.20
N THR A 56 -24.32 6.29 9.91
CA THR A 56 -24.61 7.61 9.34
C THR A 56 -23.74 8.71 9.93
N GLY A 57 -23.63 9.83 9.21
CA GLY A 57 -22.98 11.05 9.68
C GLY A 57 -21.46 10.93 9.87
N PHE A 58 -20.79 10.04 9.14
CA PHE A 58 -19.34 10.01 9.08
C PHE A 58 -18.85 11.02 8.04
N ASP A 59 -17.81 11.76 8.41
CA ASP A 59 -17.13 12.75 7.53
C ASP A 59 -15.98 12.10 6.78
N ALA A 60 -15.25 11.18 7.43
CA ALA A 60 -14.10 10.52 6.84
C ALA A 60 -14.00 9.04 7.26
N VAL A 61 -13.30 8.25 6.43
CA VAL A 61 -13.02 6.83 6.69
C VAL A 61 -11.55 6.51 6.45
N ILE A 62 -10.91 5.87 7.42
CA ILE A 62 -9.52 5.42 7.36
C ILE A 62 -9.50 3.90 7.17
N PRO A 63 -9.12 3.40 5.98
CA PRO A 63 -9.04 1.97 5.72
C PRO A 63 -7.75 1.35 6.29
N ARG A 64 -7.90 0.44 7.26
CA ARG A 64 -6.83 -0.44 7.76
C ARG A 64 -7.12 -1.87 7.36
N ILE A 65 -7.32 -2.06 6.05
CA ILE A 65 -7.75 -3.32 5.45
C ILE A 65 -6.56 -4.26 5.29
N GLY A 66 -6.62 -5.44 5.91
CA GLY A 66 -5.63 -6.49 5.75
C GLY A 66 -5.70 -7.19 4.39
N ALA A 67 -4.61 -7.83 3.96
CA ALA A 67 -4.54 -8.48 2.65
C ALA A 67 -5.59 -9.59 2.46
N SER A 68 -5.84 -10.39 3.49
CA SER A 68 -6.80 -11.51 3.45
C SER A 68 -8.27 -11.09 3.30
N VAL A 69 -8.57 -9.80 3.49
CA VAL A 69 -9.95 -9.27 3.42
C VAL A 69 -10.06 -8.11 2.42
N THR A 70 -9.14 -8.02 1.48
CA THR A 70 -9.08 -6.92 0.53
C THR A 70 -10.37 -6.77 -0.27
N PHE A 71 -10.93 -7.86 -0.81
CA PHE A 71 -12.15 -7.81 -1.60
C PHE A 71 -13.32 -7.19 -0.83
N TYR A 72 -13.64 -7.76 0.32
CA TYR A 72 -14.76 -7.28 1.13
C TYR A 72 -14.49 -5.90 1.73
N GLY A 73 -13.27 -5.68 2.21
CA GLY A 73 -12.86 -4.40 2.80
C GLY A 73 -12.95 -3.24 1.83
N THR A 74 -12.52 -3.43 0.59
CA THR A 74 -12.64 -2.39 -0.45
C THR A 74 -14.08 -2.22 -0.93
N ALA A 75 -14.92 -3.26 -0.89
CA ALA A 75 -16.35 -3.12 -1.16
C ALA A 75 -17.06 -2.24 -0.11
N VAL A 76 -16.80 -2.48 1.18
CA VAL A 76 -17.32 -1.64 2.27
C VAL A 76 -16.79 -0.20 2.15
N LEU A 77 -15.51 -0.02 1.87
CA LEU A 77 -14.94 1.31 1.66
C LEU A 77 -15.59 2.06 0.50
N ARG A 78 -15.84 1.37 -0.62
CA ARG A 78 -16.53 1.94 -1.79
C ARG A 78 -17.96 2.35 -1.46
N GLN A 79 -18.61 1.63 -0.56
CA GLN A 79 -19.94 2.03 -0.08
C GLN A 79 -19.88 3.32 0.73
N PHE A 80 -18.87 3.52 1.60
CA PHE A 80 -18.61 4.81 2.24
C PHE A 80 -18.36 5.92 1.21
N GLU A 81 -17.59 5.65 0.16
CA GLU A 81 -17.35 6.59 -0.96
C GLU A 81 -18.68 6.98 -1.64
N MET A 82 -19.57 6.01 -1.90
CA MET A 82 -20.93 6.26 -2.46
C MET A 82 -21.82 7.09 -1.52
N MET A 83 -21.57 7.05 -0.22
CA MET A 83 -22.25 7.87 0.80
C MET A 83 -21.58 9.23 1.00
N ASN A 84 -20.65 9.64 0.12
CA ASN A 84 -19.86 10.88 0.18
C ASN A 84 -19.00 11.03 1.43
N VAL A 85 -18.60 9.92 2.06
CA VAL A 85 -17.63 9.91 3.16
C VAL A 85 -16.23 9.94 2.58
N LEU A 86 -15.40 10.89 3.04
CA LEU A 86 -14.03 11.10 2.54
C LEU A 86 -13.12 9.91 2.89
N PRO A 87 -12.58 9.14 1.92
CA PRO A 87 -11.63 8.08 2.22
C PRO A 87 -10.22 8.63 2.35
N LEU A 88 -9.43 8.11 3.28
CA LEU A 88 -8.00 8.46 3.37
C LEU A 88 -7.22 7.89 2.19
N ASN A 89 -7.50 6.63 1.82
CA ASN A 89 -7.14 6.05 0.53
C ASN A 89 -8.41 5.55 -0.14
N GLU A 90 -8.56 5.82 -1.41
CA GLU A 90 -9.68 5.34 -2.20
C GLU A 90 -9.63 3.81 -2.40
N SER A 91 -10.80 3.19 -2.49
CA SER A 91 -10.95 1.74 -2.67
C SER A 91 -10.25 1.23 -3.94
N VAL A 92 -10.31 2.01 -5.02
CA VAL A 92 -9.64 1.69 -6.29
C VAL A 92 -8.12 1.74 -6.17
N ALA A 93 -7.57 2.68 -5.41
CA ALA A 93 -6.14 2.81 -5.19
C ALA A 93 -5.59 1.66 -4.33
N ILE A 94 -6.35 1.26 -3.29
CA ILE A 94 -6.04 0.08 -2.48
C ILE A 94 -6.02 -1.18 -3.34
N SER A 95 -7.04 -1.37 -4.18
CA SER A 95 -7.13 -2.53 -5.07
C SER A 95 -5.96 -2.59 -6.06
N ARG A 96 -5.53 -1.45 -6.62
CA ARG A 96 -4.35 -1.37 -7.50
C ARG A 96 -3.07 -1.80 -6.79
N SER A 97 -2.85 -1.30 -5.58
CA SER A 97 -1.62 -1.60 -4.84
C SER A 97 -1.57 -3.04 -4.30
N ARG A 98 -2.72 -3.66 -4.09
CA ARG A 98 -2.85 -5.06 -3.64
C ARG A 98 -2.59 -6.07 -4.75
N ASP A 99 -2.90 -5.72 -5.97
CA ASP A 99 -2.55 -6.50 -7.15
C ASP A 99 -1.10 -6.22 -7.53
N LYS A 100 -0.21 -7.13 -7.12
CA LYS A 100 1.24 -6.97 -7.30
C LYS A 100 1.64 -6.80 -8.76
N LEU A 101 1.05 -7.60 -9.65
CA LEU A 101 1.39 -7.55 -11.07
C LEU A 101 0.93 -6.23 -11.69
N ARG A 102 -0.33 -5.84 -11.43
CA ARG A 102 -0.87 -4.57 -11.88
C ARG A 102 -0.09 -3.37 -11.33
N SER A 103 0.31 -3.42 -10.05
CA SER A 103 1.13 -2.38 -9.41
C SER A 103 2.44 -2.18 -10.16
N ILE A 104 3.18 -3.26 -10.43
CA ILE A 104 4.44 -3.23 -11.18
C ILE A 104 4.23 -2.71 -12.61
N GLN A 105 3.20 -3.17 -13.33
CA GLN A 105 2.90 -2.71 -14.68
C GLN A 105 2.60 -1.21 -14.73
N LEU A 106 1.88 -0.67 -13.74
CA LEU A 106 1.58 0.76 -13.64
C LEU A 106 2.83 1.59 -13.36
N LEU A 107 3.70 1.13 -12.46
CA LEU A 107 4.98 1.76 -12.15
C LEU A 107 5.90 1.76 -13.37
N ALA A 108 6.05 0.61 -14.04
CA ALA A 108 6.83 0.45 -15.26
C ALA A 108 6.40 1.40 -16.38
N ARG A 109 5.10 1.47 -16.62
CA ARG A 109 4.53 2.37 -17.66
C ARG A 109 4.88 3.84 -17.42
N LYS A 110 5.18 4.22 -16.18
CA LYS A 110 5.54 5.59 -15.78
C LYS A 110 7.04 5.79 -15.59
N GLY A 111 7.86 4.79 -15.96
CA GLY A 111 9.31 4.87 -15.90
C GLY A 111 9.91 4.85 -14.49
N ILE A 112 9.16 4.35 -13.49
CA ILE A 112 9.71 4.16 -12.14
C ILE A 112 10.72 3.01 -12.18
N GLY A 113 11.91 3.22 -11.62
CA GLY A 113 12.93 2.18 -11.48
C GLY A 113 12.41 1.01 -10.64
N MET A 114 12.59 -0.21 -11.16
CA MET A 114 12.15 -1.44 -10.50
C MET A 114 13.15 -2.56 -10.79
N PRO A 115 13.19 -3.64 -9.97
CA PRO A 115 13.86 -4.87 -10.38
C PRO A 115 13.24 -5.39 -11.69
N VAL A 116 14.07 -5.87 -12.62
CA VAL A 116 13.56 -6.51 -13.83
C VAL A 116 12.63 -7.64 -13.42
N THR A 117 11.43 -7.65 -13.95
CA THR A 117 10.36 -8.55 -13.51
C THR A 117 9.78 -9.29 -14.70
N GLY A 118 9.75 -10.61 -14.60
CA GLY A 118 9.12 -11.50 -15.56
C GLY A 118 7.90 -12.20 -14.95
N PHE A 119 6.93 -12.51 -15.80
CA PHE A 119 5.73 -13.28 -15.46
C PHE A 119 5.39 -14.20 -16.61
N ALA A 120 5.28 -15.49 -16.33
CA ALA A 120 4.87 -16.50 -17.28
C ALA A 120 3.89 -17.48 -16.63
N ASN A 121 3.06 -18.14 -17.43
CA ASN A 121 2.08 -19.11 -16.97
C ASN A 121 2.31 -20.51 -17.56
N ASN A 122 3.14 -20.60 -18.62
CA ASN A 122 3.45 -21.88 -19.27
C ASN A 122 4.83 -22.38 -18.80
N PRO A 123 4.96 -23.63 -18.36
CA PRO A 123 6.24 -24.22 -17.99
C PRO A 123 7.30 -24.22 -19.12
N ASP A 124 6.88 -24.26 -20.37
CA ASP A 124 7.79 -24.23 -21.52
C ASP A 124 8.57 -22.91 -21.64
N ASP A 125 8.05 -21.82 -21.03
CA ASP A 125 8.65 -20.48 -21.07
C ASP A 125 9.64 -20.23 -19.92
N ILE A 126 9.90 -21.22 -19.05
CA ILE A 126 10.71 -21.01 -17.82
C ILE A 126 12.14 -20.57 -18.15
N ALA A 127 12.78 -21.18 -19.13
CA ALA A 127 14.13 -20.84 -19.51
C ALA A 127 14.24 -19.38 -19.98
N ASP A 128 13.31 -18.94 -20.82
CA ASP A 128 13.23 -17.57 -21.33
C ASP A 128 12.91 -16.58 -20.19
N LEU A 129 12.00 -16.96 -19.30
CA LEU A 129 11.65 -16.15 -18.12
C LEU A 129 12.86 -15.89 -17.22
N ILE A 130 13.66 -16.91 -16.94
CA ILE A 130 14.91 -16.81 -16.17
C ILE A 130 15.92 -15.89 -16.90
N ALA A 131 16.08 -16.09 -18.22
CA ALA A 131 16.98 -15.27 -19.00
C ALA A 131 16.57 -13.79 -19.06
N GLN A 132 15.27 -13.49 -19.18
CA GLN A 132 14.75 -12.12 -19.21
C GLN A 132 15.04 -11.32 -17.94
N VAL A 133 15.09 -11.95 -16.78
CA VAL A 133 15.41 -11.27 -15.53
C VAL A 133 16.90 -11.21 -15.21
N GLY A 134 17.74 -11.65 -16.15
CA GLY A 134 19.20 -11.61 -16.02
C GLY A 134 19.86 -12.87 -15.46
N GLY A 135 19.09 -13.97 -15.35
CA GLY A 135 19.59 -15.24 -14.82
C GLY A 135 19.60 -15.31 -13.30
N ALA A 136 20.19 -16.39 -12.76
CA ALA A 136 20.38 -16.53 -11.31
C ALA A 136 21.64 -15.79 -10.81
N PRO A 137 21.64 -15.27 -9.57
CA PRO A 137 20.58 -15.39 -8.58
C PRO A 137 19.35 -14.52 -8.89
N LEU A 138 18.16 -15.04 -8.60
CA LEU A 138 16.89 -14.33 -8.84
C LEU A 138 15.89 -14.58 -7.70
N VAL A 139 14.85 -13.75 -7.62
CA VAL A 139 13.81 -13.85 -6.58
C VAL A 139 12.49 -14.29 -7.21
N ILE A 140 11.94 -15.38 -6.68
CA ILE A 140 10.62 -15.91 -7.07
C ILE A 140 9.61 -15.50 -6.01
N LYS A 141 8.48 -14.90 -6.39
CA LYS A 141 7.46 -14.41 -5.47
C LYS A 141 6.08 -14.93 -5.83
N LEU A 142 5.37 -15.49 -4.87
CA LEU A 142 3.94 -15.77 -5.01
C LEU A 142 3.15 -14.44 -5.11
N LEU A 143 2.24 -14.33 -6.07
CA LEU A 143 1.39 -13.14 -6.20
C LEU A 143 0.46 -12.97 -5.01
N GLN A 144 -0.02 -14.07 -4.43
CA GLN A 144 -0.94 -14.07 -3.29
C GLN A 144 -0.25 -14.07 -1.92
N GLY A 145 1.08 -14.06 -1.85
CA GLY A 145 1.86 -14.04 -0.61
C GLY A 145 1.91 -12.67 0.07
N THR A 146 2.03 -12.65 1.40
CA THR A 146 2.24 -11.45 2.22
C THR A 146 3.36 -11.63 3.22
N GLN A 147 3.96 -10.53 3.71
CA GLN A 147 4.99 -10.53 4.77
C GLN A 147 6.23 -11.41 4.46
N GLY A 148 6.60 -11.54 3.18
CA GLY A 148 7.74 -12.37 2.76
C GLY A 148 7.45 -13.87 2.74
N ILE A 149 6.18 -14.30 2.95
CA ILE A 149 5.76 -15.68 2.73
C ILE A 149 5.63 -15.90 1.22
N GLY A 150 6.18 -17.03 0.72
CA GLY A 150 6.20 -17.33 -0.71
C GLY A 150 7.19 -16.46 -1.50
N VAL A 151 8.27 -15.99 -0.85
CA VAL A 151 9.40 -15.31 -1.50
C VAL A 151 10.63 -16.19 -1.35
N VAL A 152 11.22 -16.62 -2.47
CA VAL A 152 12.35 -17.55 -2.54
C VAL A 152 13.48 -16.89 -3.32
N LEU A 153 14.70 -16.91 -2.77
CA LEU A 153 15.92 -16.61 -3.51
C LEU A 153 16.44 -17.92 -4.13
N ALA A 154 16.55 -17.94 -5.44
CA ALA A 154 17.16 -19.04 -6.16
C ALA A 154 18.57 -18.62 -6.62
N GLU A 155 19.57 -19.23 -6.03
CA GLU A 155 20.99 -18.86 -6.26
C GLU A 155 21.57 -19.44 -7.55
N THR A 156 20.95 -20.51 -8.07
CA THR A 156 21.39 -21.19 -9.29
C THR A 156 20.23 -21.35 -10.27
N TYR A 157 20.57 -21.54 -11.55
CA TYR A 157 19.58 -21.81 -12.59
C TYR A 157 18.70 -23.03 -12.24
N ASN A 158 19.30 -24.14 -11.86
CA ASN A 158 18.57 -25.38 -11.54
C ASN A 158 17.63 -25.20 -10.34
N ALA A 159 18.04 -24.43 -9.33
CA ALA A 159 17.19 -24.10 -8.18
C ALA A 159 16.01 -23.22 -8.63
N ALA A 160 16.25 -22.24 -9.49
CA ALA A 160 15.21 -21.36 -10.02
C ALA A 160 14.18 -22.16 -10.83
N GLU A 161 14.64 -22.98 -11.80
CA GLU A 161 13.80 -23.81 -12.61
C GLU A 161 12.94 -24.74 -11.78
N SER A 162 13.55 -25.48 -10.85
CA SER A 162 12.85 -26.42 -9.96
C SER A 162 11.76 -25.76 -9.12
N VAL A 163 12.05 -24.59 -8.55
CA VAL A 163 11.07 -23.83 -7.73
C VAL A 163 9.93 -23.29 -8.59
N ILE A 164 10.23 -22.75 -9.77
CA ILE A 164 9.23 -22.25 -10.70
C ILE A 164 8.30 -23.38 -11.16
N GLN A 165 8.87 -24.52 -11.59
CA GLN A 165 8.11 -25.72 -11.98
C GLN A 165 7.20 -26.21 -10.85
N ALA A 166 7.72 -26.27 -9.62
CA ALA A 166 6.94 -26.70 -8.46
C ALA A 166 5.74 -25.76 -8.19
N PHE A 167 5.93 -24.45 -8.25
CA PHE A 167 4.83 -23.49 -8.07
C PHE A 167 3.81 -23.53 -9.21
N MET A 168 4.27 -23.62 -10.46
CA MET A 168 3.38 -23.75 -11.63
C MET A 168 2.58 -25.07 -11.58
N GLY A 169 3.21 -26.18 -11.16
CA GLY A 169 2.54 -27.46 -10.96
C GLY A 169 1.44 -27.42 -9.89
N LEU A 170 1.53 -26.50 -8.94
CA LEU A 170 0.49 -26.21 -7.95
C LEU A 170 -0.53 -25.16 -8.41
N ASN A 171 -0.51 -24.73 -9.67
CA ASN A 171 -1.31 -23.67 -10.24
C ASN A 171 -1.16 -22.32 -9.48
N ALA A 172 0.01 -22.09 -8.86
CA ALA A 172 0.28 -20.86 -8.16
C ALA A 172 0.82 -19.79 -9.12
N ASN A 173 0.18 -18.62 -9.12
CA ASN A 173 0.68 -17.48 -9.88
C ASN A 173 1.93 -16.91 -9.21
N ILE A 174 3.02 -16.85 -9.96
CA ILE A 174 4.31 -16.35 -9.50
C ILE A 174 4.80 -15.21 -10.39
N MET A 175 5.68 -14.39 -9.83
CA MET A 175 6.55 -13.51 -10.62
C MET A 175 8.01 -13.82 -10.28
N VAL A 176 8.87 -13.64 -11.26
CA VAL A 176 10.32 -13.78 -11.14
C VAL A 176 10.95 -12.41 -11.27
N GLN A 177 11.87 -12.10 -10.37
CA GLN A 177 12.53 -10.79 -10.34
C GLN A 177 14.04 -10.93 -10.26
N GLU A 178 14.72 -9.99 -10.89
CA GLU A 178 16.14 -9.72 -10.68
C GLU A 178 16.46 -9.62 -9.19
N PHE A 179 17.54 -10.25 -8.76
CA PHE A 179 18.07 -10.08 -7.42
C PHE A 179 19.02 -8.89 -7.35
N ILE A 180 18.66 -7.88 -6.55
CA ILE A 180 19.51 -6.68 -6.37
C ILE A 180 20.54 -6.98 -5.28
N LYS A 181 21.69 -7.48 -5.70
CA LYS A 181 22.75 -7.96 -4.81
C LYS A 181 23.32 -6.84 -3.93
N GLU A 182 23.46 -5.64 -4.47
CA GLU A 182 24.00 -4.48 -3.77
C GLU A 182 23.11 -3.95 -2.65
N ALA A 183 21.85 -4.40 -2.57
CA ALA A 183 20.98 -4.08 -1.44
C ALA A 183 21.36 -4.81 -0.15
N ASP A 184 22.11 -5.90 -0.26
CA ASP A 184 22.68 -6.68 0.86
C ASP A 184 21.67 -6.97 1.99
N GLY A 185 20.51 -7.54 1.62
CA GLY A 185 19.44 -7.89 2.55
C GLY A 185 18.79 -6.69 3.25
N SER A 186 18.96 -5.48 2.70
CA SER A 186 18.34 -4.27 3.22
C SER A 186 17.37 -3.64 2.23
N ASP A 187 16.38 -2.93 2.77
CA ASP A 187 15.53 -2.06 1.99
C ASP A 187 15.26 -0.73 2.72
N ILE A 188 14.67 0.20 1.99
CA ILE A 188 14.22 1.48 2.52
C ILE A 188 12.70 1.51 2.44
N ARG A 189 12.05 1.73 3.58
CA ARG A 189 10.62 2.07 3.63
C ARG A 189 10.45 3.57 3.76
N CYS A 190 9.86 4.19 2.74
CA CYS A 190 9.41 5.57 2.76
C CYS A 190 7.93 5.63 3.14
N PHE A 191 7.59 6.41 4.16
CA PHE A 191 6.21 6.67 4.53
C PHE A 191 5.76 7.98 3.88
N VAL A 192 4.80 7.87 2.96
CA VAL A 192 4.25 9.00 2.20
C VAL A 192 2.91 9.41 2.80
N VAL A 193 2.71 10.71 2.99
CA VAL A 193 1.43 11.34 3.32
C VAL A 193 1.22 12.51 2.36
N GLY A 194 0.20 12.42 1.53
CA GLY A 194 -0.05 13.38 0.47
C GLY A 194 1.09 13.41 -0.57
N ASP A 195 1.72 14.55 -0.69
CA ASP A 195 2.81 14.81 -1.64
C ASP A 195 4.22 14.74 -1.02
N LYS A 196 4.36 14.21 0.20
CA LYS A 196 5.61 14.23 0.95
C LYS A 196 5.97 12.90 1.57
N VAL A 197 7.26 12.57 1.55
CA VAL A 197 7.81 11.54 2.44
C VAL A 197 7.98 12.16 3.83
N VAL A 198 7.10 11.76 4.77
CA VAL A 198 7.10 12.28 6.14
C VAL A 198 8.12 11.57 7.03
N ALA A 199 8.39 10.30 6.78
CA ALA A 199 9.40 9.52 7.48
C ALA A 199 9.99 8.44 6.57
N ALA A 200 11.19 7.95 6.92
CA ALA A 200 11.83 6.82 6.26
C ALA A 200 12.65 6.00 7.26
N MET A 201 12.76 4.71 7.00
CA MET A 201 13.63 3.79 7.74
C MET A 201 14.32 2.83 6.80
N LYS A 202 15.57 2.49 7.12
CA LYS A 202 16.26 1.33 6.54
C LYS A 202 15.86 0.11 7.36
N ARG A 203 15.44 -0.96 6.68
CA ARG A 203 15.25 -2.27 7.31
C ARG A 203 16.38 -3.18 6.87
N GLN A 204 16.91 -3.97 7.79
CA GLN A 204 17.99 -4.92 7.54
C GLN A 204 17.58 -6.30 8.02
N GLY A 205 17.65 -7.30 7.15
CA GLY A 205 17.47 -8.69 7.51
C GLY A 205 18.60 -9.20 8.43
N PRO A 206 18.38 -10.28 9.18
CA PRO A 206 19.44 -10.97 9.88
C PRO A 206 20.56 -11.42 8.92
N LYS A 207 21.76 -11.67 9.45
CA LYS A 207 22.89 -12.14 8.63
C LYS A 207 22.51 -13.41 7.85
N GLY A 208 22.69 -13.37 6.53
CA GLY A 208 22.34 -14.47 5.62
C GLY A 208 20.87 -14.50 5.17
N GLU A 209 20.03 -13.59 5.67
CA GLU A 209 18.65 -13.44 5.20
C GLU A 209 18.56 -12.26 4.21
N PHE A 210 18.09 -12.52 3.01
CA PHE A 210 17.96 -11.48 1.98
C PHE A 210 16.69 -10.61 2.14
N ARG A 211 15.74 -11.06 2.97
CA ARG A 211 14.50 -10.34 3.25
C ARG A 211 14.67 -9.46 4.48
N SER A 212 14.29 -8.20 4.37
CA SER A 212 14.47 -7.17 5.40
C SER A 212 13.28 -7.02 6.37
N ASN A 213 12.29 -7.91 6.30
CA ASN A 213 11.04 -7.80 7.06
C ASN A 213 11.28 -7.83 8.58
N LEU A 214 10.81 -6.82 9.31
CA LEU A 214 10.96 -6.71 10.77
C LEU A 214 10.33 -7.91 11.52
N HIS A 215 9.21 -8.44 11.02
CA HIS A 215 8.55 -9.63 11.60
C HIS A 215 9.37 -10.92 11.48
N ARG A 216 10.44 -10.91 10.70
CA ARG A 216 11.39 -12.03 10.53
C ARG A 216 12.69 -11.83 11.31
N GLY A 217 12.68 -10.97 12.31
CA GLY A 217 13.86 -10.66 13.11
C GLY A 217 14.76 -9.59 12.51
N GLY A 218 14.30 -8.90 11.48
CA GLY A 218 15.00 -7.75 10.93
C GLY A 218 15.07 -6.57 11.90
N SER A 219 16.06 -5.70 11.71
CA SER A 219 16.22 -4.45 12.45
C SER A 219 15.80 -3.24 11.61
N ALA A 220 15.47 -2.13 12.29
CA ALA A 220 15.19 -0.85 11.65
C ALA A 220 16.14 0.21 12.17
N SER A 221 16.57 1.10 11.29
CA SER A 221 17.41 2.25 11.63
C SER A 221 16.99 3.48 10.84
N GLN A 222 17.33 4.66 11.37
CA GLN A 222 17.13 5.90 10.64
C GLN A 222 17.95 5.92 9.35
N VAL A 223 17.39 6.52 8.31
CA VAL A 223 18.05 6.64 7.01
C VAL A 223 17.88 8.04 6.45
N ARG A 224 18.94 8.58 5.88
CA ARG A 224 18.86 9.81 5.08
C ARG A 224 18.56 9.44 3.63
N LEU A 225 17.45 9.97 3.13
CA LEU A 225 17.05 9.77 1.73
C LEU A 225 17.75 10.78 0.82
N THR A 226 18.11 10.33 -0.38
CA THR A 226 18.50 11.22 -1.46
C THR A 226 17.27 11.96 -2.03
N PRO A 227 17.46 13.07 -2.76
CA PRO A 227 16.37 13.74 -3.47
C PRO A 227 15.65 12.81 -4.44
N GLU A 228 16.38 11.94 -5.13
CA GLU A 228 15.85 10.96 -6.09
C GLU A 228 14.96 9.92 -5.39
N GLU A 229 15.41 9.36 -4.26
CA GLU A 229 14.61 8.41 -3.45
C GLU A 229 13.29 9.03 -2.98
N ARG A 230 13.31 10.31 -2.56
CA ARG A 230 12.09 11.03 -2.18
C ARG A 230 11.15 11.22 -3.36
N ALA A 231 11.68 11.66 -4.50
CA ALA A 231 10.90 11.89 -5.71
C ALA A 231 10.27 10.58 -6.20
N THR A 232 11.05 9.50 -6.21
CA THR A 232 10.59 8.16 -6.58
C THR A 232 9.46 7.66 -5.69
N ALA A 233 9.60 7.80 -4.35
CA ALA A 233 8.56 7.39 -3.41
C ALA A 233 7.25 8.16 -3.61
N VAL A 234 7.31 9.49 -3.74
CA VAL A 234 6.12 10.33 -3.98
C VAL A 234 5.49 10.01 -5.33
N SER A 235 6.31 9.83 -6.38
CA SER A 235 5.81 9.46 -7.71
C SER A 235 5.11 8.10 -7.70
N ALA A 236 5.67 7.10 -7.02
CA ALA A 236 5.06 5.79 -6.89
C ALA A 236 3.72 5.85 -6.16
N ALA A 237 3.62 6.62 -5.07
CA ALA A 237 2.36 6.85 -4.35
C ALA A 237 1.28 7.47 -5.27
N LYS A 238 1.64 8.52 -6.02
CA LYS A 238 0.74 9.21 -6.97
C LYS A 238 0.28 8.29 -8.11
N ILE A 239 1.16 7.47 -8.66
CA ILE A 239 0.83 6.52 -9.72
C ILE A 239 -0.21 5.49 -9.22
N MET A 240 -0.08 5.03 -7.98
CA MET A 240 -1.08 4.16 -7.35
C MET A 240 -2.37 4.88 -6.98
N GLY A 241 -2.36 6.21 -6.86
CA GLY A 241 -3.47 7.01 -6.36
C GLY A 241 -3.63 6.92 -4.85
N LEU A 242 -2.53 6.66 -4.12
CA LEU A 242 -2.54 6.52 -2.67
C LEU A 242 -2.10 7.83 -2.01
N ASP A 243 -2.93 8.34 -1.13
CA ASP A 243 -2.62 9.52 -0.31
C ASP A 243 -1.70 9.17 0.87
N VAL A 244 -1.89 7.97 1.43
CA VAL A 244 -1.05 7.44 2.51
C VAL A 244 -0.58 6.05 2.14
N CYS A 245 0.73 5.85 2.09
CA CYS A 245 1.31 4.55 1.78
C CYS A 245 2.73 4.40 2.32
N GLY A 246 3.17 3.15 2.36
CA GLY A 246 4.58 2.79 2.51
C GLY A 246 5.14 2.37 1.16
N VAL A 247 6.18 3.03 0.69
CA VAL A 247 6.92 2.66 -0.52
C VAL A 247 8.19 1.97 -0.11
N ASP A 248 8.34 0.71 -0.52
CA ASP A 248 9.52 -0.10 -0.25
C ASP A 248 10.42 -0.10 -1.48
N MET A 249 11.68 0.28 -1.31
CA MET A 249 12.66 0.38 -2.40
C MET A 249 14.02 -0.19 -2.00
N LEU A 250 14.77 -0.65 -2.98
CA LEU A 250 16.15 -1.04 -2.85
C LEU A 250 17.06 0.03 -3.44
N ARG A 251 18.27 0.14 -2.91
CA ARG A 251 19.37 0.89 -3.53
C ARG A 251 20.08 -0.02 -4.50
N ALA A 252 19.89 0.20 -5.79
CA ALA A 252 20.62 -0.46 -6.85
C ALA A 252 21.69 0.47 -7.41
N THR A 253 22.71 -0.09 -8.09
CA THR A 253 23.77 0.71 -8.74
C THR A 253 23.18 1.71 -9.75
N ARG A 254 22.05 1.38 -10.37
CA ARG A 254 21.32 2.23 -11.32
C ARG A 254 20.35 3.22 -10.68
N GLY A 255 20.36 3.38 -9.37
CA GLY A 255 19.44 4.25 -8.62
C GLY A 255 18.41 3.48 -7.79
N PRO A 256 17.42 4.17 -7.20
CA PRO A 256 16.40 3.54 -6.40
C PRO A 256 15.45 2.67 -7.25
N VAL A 257 15.18 1.45 -6.80
CA VAL A 257 14.23 0.54 -7.45
C VAL A 257 13.09 0.18 -6.50
N VAL A 258 11.86 0.47 -6.90
CA VAL A 258 10.66 0.22 -6.10
C VAL A 258 10.28 -1.24 -6.15
N MET A 259 10.11 -1.86 -4.99
CA MET A 259 9.64 -3.25 -4.86
C MET A 259 8.12 -3.36 -4.72
N GLU A 260 7.54 -2.50 -3.88
CA GLU A 260 6.10 -2.49 -3.61
C GLU A 260 5.61 -1.15 -3.05
N VAL A 261 4.32 -0.87 -3.24
CA VAL A 261 3.62 0.25 -2.63
C VAL A 261 2.50 -0.28 -1.74
N ASN A 262 2.58 -0.03 -0.45
CA ASN A 262 1.74 -0.61 0.58
C ASN A 262 0.65 0.37 1.01
N SER A 263 -0.63 0.07 0.75
CA SER A 263 -1.76 0.95 1.05
C SER A 263 -2.14 1.01 2.54
N SER A 264 -1.65 0.10 3.36
CA SER A 264 -1.94 0.06 4.82
C SER A 264 -0.67 -0.24 5.62
N PRO A 265 0.37 0.61 5.54
CA PRO A 265 1.64 0.37 6.21
C PRO A 265 1.47 0.38 7.74
N GLY A 266 2.22 -0.47 8.45
CA GLY A 266 2.27 -0.48 9.91
C GLY A 266 2.94 0.80 10.44
N LEU A 267 2.42 1.36 11.53
CA LEU A 267 2.97 2.59 12.13
C LEU A 267 4.09 2.31 13.13
N LYS A 268 4.07 1.17 13.85
CA LYS A 268 4.99 0.90 14.96
C LYS A 268 6.45 1.12 14.57
N GLY A 269 6.96 0.36 13.62
CA GLY A 269 8.38 0.41 13.28
C GLY A 269 8.84 1.79 12.77
N ILE A 270 7.99 2.49 11.99
CA ILE A 270 8.35 3.79 11.45
C ILE A 270 8.28 4.91 12.51
N GLU A 271 7.32 4.88 13.43
CA GLU A 271 7.23 5.84 14.54
C GLU A 271 8.39 5.64 15.52
N GLU A 272 8.66 4.39 15.95
CA GLU A 272 9.78 4.06 16.84
C GLU A 272 11.13 4.45 16.22
N THR A 273 11.33 4.22 14.92
CA THR A 273 12.61 4.53 14.26
C THR A 273 12.79 6.02 13.99
N SER A 274 11.74 6.72 13.58
CA SER A 274 11.83 8.14 13.18
C SER A 274 11.61 9.12 14.31
N GLY A 275 10.98 8.70 15.41
CA GLY A 275 10.54 9.57 16.50
C GLY A 275 9.39 10.51 16.12
N LYS A 276 8.72 10.26 14.98
CA LYS A 276 7.64 11.12 14.47
C LYS A 276 6.28 10.53 14.76
N ASP A 277 5.31 11.37 15.10
CA ASP A 277 3.91 10.98 15.23
C ASP A 277 3.26 10.90 13.84
N ILE A 278 3.34 9.71 13.25
CA ILE A 278 2.81 9.47 11.90
C ILE A 278 1.29 9.43 11.92
N ALA A 279 0.69 8.92 12.99
CA ALA A 279 -0.76 8.89 13.14
C ALA A 279 -1.33 10.31 13.14
N ASP A 280 -0.73 11.26 13.88
CA ASP A 280 -1.15 12.65 13.89
C ASP A 280 -1.00 13.30 12.50
N LEU A 281 0.10 13.06 11.79
CA LEU A 281 0.30 13.58 10.43
C LEU A 281 -0.78 13.05 9.44
N MET A 282 -1.24 11.82 9.62
CA MET A 282 -2.34 11.27 8.82
C MET A 282 -3.66 11.97 9.13
N ILE A 283 -3.96 12.25 10.39
CA ILE A 283 -5.19 12.96 10.78
C ILE A 283 -5.15 14.40 10.27
N GLN A 284 -4.02 15.12 10.42
CA GLN A 284 -3.85 16.46 9.83
C GLN A 284 -4.10 16.48 8.32
N PHE A 285 -3.68 15.43 7.61
CA PHE A 285 -3.90 15.33 6.18
C PHE A 285 -5.39 15.15 5.84
N ILE A 286 -6.12 14.35 6.61
CA ILE A 286 -7.58 14.19 6.46
C ILE A 286 -8.29 15.51 6.69
N GLU A 287 -7.94 16.26 7.75
CA GLU A 287 -8.53 17.57 8.06
C GLU A 287 -8.39 18.52 6.86
N LYS A 288 -7.18 18.66 6.33
CA LYS A 288 -6.91 19.52 5.17
C LYS A 288 -7.71 19.11 3.92
N ARG A 289 -7.85 17.79 3.70
CA ARG A 289 -8.65 17.31 2.57
C ARG A 289 -10.14 17.59 2.75
N PHE A 290 -10.64 17.39 3.97
CA PHE A 290 -12.05 17.64 4.28
C PHE A 290 -12.39 19.11 4.11
N GLU A 291 -11.60 20.04 4.63
CA GLU A 291 -11.74 21.48 4.42
C GLU A 291 -11.72 21.87 2.94
N ALA A 292 -10.84 21.25 2.15
CA ALA A 292 -10.75 21.52 0.71
C ALA A 292 -11.99 21.04 -0.06
N VAL A 293 -12.65 19.96 0.36
CA VAL A 293 -13.91 19.48 -0.23
C VAL A 293 -15.04 20.42 0.14
N GLU A 294 -15.20 20.77 1.42
CA GLU A 294 -16.24 21.71 1.87
C GLU A 294 -16.15 23.08 1.19
N THR A 295 -14.94 23.56 0.95
CA THR A 295 -14.73 24.86 0.30
C THR A 295 -15.15 24.82 -1.17
N LYS A 296 -14.96 23.70 -1.86
CA LYS A 296 -15.40 23.54 -3.26
C LYS A 296 -16.92 23.46 -3.38
N ASP A 297 -17.59 22.77 -2.46
CA ASP A 297 -19.05 22.62 -2.47
C ASP A 297 -19.77 23.95 -2.17
N LYS A 298 -19.11 24.87 -1.45
CA LYS A 298 -19.62 26.21 -1.13
C LYS A 298 -19.40 27.24 -2.26
N GLN A 299 -18.62 26.93 -3.33
CA GLN A 299 -18.46 27.83 -4.47
C GLN A 299 -19.64 27.68 -5.43
N PRO A 300 -20.42 28.75 -5.71
CA PRO A 300 -21.53 28.70 -6.67
C PRO A 300 -20.98 28.33 -8.06
N THR A 301 -21.60 27.35 -8.68
CA THR A 301 -21.33 26.95 -10.05
C THR A 301 -21.49 28.18 -10.94
N ARG A 302 -20.38 28.69 -11.49
CA ARG A 302 -20.43 29.76 -12.52
C ARG A 302 -21.18 29.19 -13.72
N THR A 303 -22.45 29.50 -13.80
CA THR A 303 -23.28 29.26 -15.00
C THR A 303 -22.61 29.99 -16.17
N ARG A 304 -22.03 29.23 -17.10
CA ARG A 304 -21.63 29.75 -18.40
C ARG A 304 -22.90 30.22 -19.12
N THR A 305 -23.21 31.48 -19.01
CA THR A 305 -24.16 32.12 -19.92
C THR A 305 -23.63 31.97 -21.35
N ARG A 306 -24.27 31.12 -22.13
CA ARG A 306 -24.10 31.08 -23.58
C ARG A 306 -24.55 32.43 -24.07
N GLY A 307 -23.60 33.30 -24.46
CA GLY A 307 -23.89 34.47 -25.26
C GLY A 307 -24.53 34.02 -26.57
N LYS A 308 -25.74 34.48 -26.79
CA LYS A 308 -26.35 34.49 -28.12
C LYS A 308 -25.59 35.53 -28.94
N GLY A 309 -24.95 35.10 -29.99
CA GLY A 309 -24.39 35.90 -31.09
C GLY A 309 -24.42 35.01 -32.32
#